data_ad77c2f7577c57c03549dc6eee662377
#
_entry.id   ad77c2f7577c57c03549dc6eee662377
#
_cell.length_a   1.000
_cell.length_b   1.000
_cell.length_c   1.000
_cell.angle_alpha   90.00
_cell.angle_beta   90.00
_cell.angle_gamma   90.00
#
_symmetry.space_group_name_H-M   'P 1'
#
loop_
_entity.id
_entity.type
_entity.pdbx_description
1 polymer ?
#
loop_
_entity_poly.entity_id
_entity_poly.type
_entity_poly.pdbx_seq_one_letter_code
_entity_poly.pdbx_strand_id
1 'polypeptide(L)'
;MINELIGRVFVTRDLAHRAHWSTSSFSQHMALGEFYENIIEDIDKIVETTQGFSGLVAPDILPGADAENLVDWLKSEADWIEANRDVICMGSNAVANLIDGLVGHYLTTVY
;
A
#
# COMPACT_ATOMS: atom_id res chain seq x y z
N MET A 1 -7.84 -12.47 -0.83
CA MET A 1 -7.72 -11.19 -0.13
C MET A 1 -6.37 -10.51 -0.34
N ILE A 2 -5.26 -11.24 -0.27
CA ILE A 2 -3.95 -10.67 -0.62
C ILE A 2 -3.91 -10.16 -2.06
N ASN A 3 -4.59 -10.84 -2.97
CA ASN A 3 -4.63 -10.44 -4.38
C ASN A 3 -5.22 -9.03 -4.54
N GLU A 4 -6.27 -8.71 -3.76
CA GLU A 4 -6.87 -7.39 -3.75
C GLU A 4 -5.95 -6.36 -3.11
N LEU A 5 -5.24 -6.73 -2.03
CA LEU A 5 -4.26 -5.84 -1.40
C LEU A 5 -3.21 -5.38 -2.42
N ILE A 6 -2.67 -6.31 -3.19
CA ILE A 6 -1.66 -5.99 -4.21
C ILE A 6 -2.22 -4.99 -5.21
N GLY A 7 -3.41 -5.24 -5.74
CA GLY A 7 -4.06 -4.35 -6.69
C GLY A 7 -4.27 -2.95 -6.11
N ARG A 8 -4.73 -2.86 -4.86
CA ARG A 8 -4.95 -1.58 -4.17
C ARG A 8 -3.65 -0.82 -3.94
N VAL A 9 -2.57 -1.50 -3.57
CA VAL A 9 -1.26 -0.86 -3.36
C VAL A 9 -0.74 -0.30 -4.68
N PHE A 10 -0.91 -1.01 -5.79
CA PHE A 10 -0.48 -0.52 -7.10
C PHE A 10 -1.27 0.71 -7.54
N VAL A 11 -2.58 0.76 -7.30
CA VAL A 11 -3.39 1.96 -7.58
C VAL A 11 -2.92 3.13 -6.72
N THR A 12 -2.71 2.91 -5.42
CA THR A 12 -2.23 3.95 -4.49
C THR A 12 -0.84 4.44 -4.87
N ARG A 13 0.05 3.54 -5.24
CA ARG A 13 1.39 3.89 -5.70
C ARG A 13 1.33 4.79 -6.94
N ASP A 14 0.48 4.46 -7.90
CA ASP A 14 0.30 5.25 -9.11
C ASP A 14 -0.24 6.65 -8.80
N LEU A 15 -1.25 6.74 -7.93
CA LEU A 15 -1.79 8.03 -7.48
C LEU A 15 -0.72 8.89 -6.81
N ALA A 16 0.06 8.30 -5.91
CA ALA A 16 1.12 9.02 -5.19
C ALA A 16 2.22 9.49 -6.14
N HIS A 17 2.59 8.67 -7.13
CA HIS A 17 3.61 9.02 -8.11
C HIS A 17 3.16 10.20 -8.97
N ARG A 18 1.91 10.17 -9.45
CA ARG A 18 1.35 11.28 -10.23
C ARG A 18 1.21 12.55 -9.40
N ALA A 19 0.79 12.44 -8.15
CA ALA A 19 0.70 13.57 -7.23
C ALA A 19 2.09 14.16 -6.91
N HIS A 20 3.12 13.31 -6.82
CA HIS A 20 4.52 13.71 -6.66
C HIS A 20 4.96 14.65 -7.79
N TRP A 21 4.53 14.39 -9.01
CA TRP A 21 4.83 15.29 -10.14
C TRP A 21 3.97 16.55 -10.15
N SER A 22 2.73 16.47 -9.67
CA SER A 22 1.73 17.54 -9.81
C SER A 22 1.80 18.60 -8.71
N THR A 23 2.39 18.27 -7.55
CA THR A 23 2.43 19.20 -6.43
C THR A 23 3.43 20.32 -6.66
N SER A 24 3.08 21.53 -6.22
CA SER A 24 3.99 22.69 -6.20
C SER A 24 4.76 22.78 -4.88
N SER A 25 4.45 21.95 -3.89
CA SER A 25 5.13 21.91 -2.61
C SER A 25 6.32 20.96 -2.67
N PHE A 26 7.53 21.48 -2.42
CA PHE A 26 8.73 20.65 -2.40
C PHE A 26 8.67 19.56 -1.31
N SER A 27 8.17 19.91 -0.12
CA SER A 27 8.04 18.92 0.96
C SER A 27 7.06 17.80 0.62
N GLN A 28 5.93 18.12 -0.05
CA GLN A 28 5.01 17.10 -0.54
C GLN A 28 5.63 16.23 -1.63
N HIS A 29 6.37 16.84 -2.55
CA HIS A 29 7.09 16.13 -3.61
C HIS A 29 8.04 15.09 -3.00
N MET A 30 8.83 15.48 -2.01
CA MET A 30 9.76 14.58 -1.33
C MET A 30 9.05 13.47 -0.56
N ALA A 31 8.01 13.82 0.21
CA ALA A 31 7.26 12.85 1.00
C ALA A 31 6.57 11.81 0.12
N LEU A 32 5.97 12.24 -0.98
CA LEU A 32 5.28 11.33 -1.91
C LEU A 32 6.28 10.43 -2.65
N GLY A 33 7.44 10.95 -3.01
CA GLY A 33 8.51 10.16 -3.64
C GLY A 33 9.00 9.04 -2.74
N GLU A 34 9.26 9.34 -1.47
CA GLU A 34 9.63 8.34 -0.48
C GLU A 34 8.52 7.32 -0.26
N PHE A 35 7.28 7.79 -0.17
CA PHE A 35 6.13 6.93 0.06
C PHE A 35 5.95 5.87 -1.03
N TYR A 36 5.88 6.29 -2.31
CA TYR A 36 5.59 5.31 -3.35
C TYR A 36 6.72 4.31 -3.58
N GLU A 37 7.96 4.68 -3.27
CA GLU A 37 9.08 3.73 -3.29
C GLU A 37 8.98 2.73 -2.13
N ASN A 38 8.65 3.21 -0.92
CA ASN A 38 8.55 2.36 0.26
C ASN A 38 7.44 1.33 0.15
N ILE A 39 6.26 1.69 -0.37
CA ILE A 39 5.15 0.74 -0.43
C ILE A 39 5.38 -0.36 -1.45
N ILE A 40 6.17 -0.14 -2.48
CA ILE A 40 6.57 -1.20 -3.41
C ILE A 40 7.46 -2.23 -2.70
N GLU A 41 8.43 -1.77 -1.91
CA GLU A 41 9.25 -2.67 -1.10
C GLU A 41 8.41 -3.44 -0.09
N ASP A 42 7.45 -2.77 0.55
CA ASP A 42 6.56 -3.39 1.53
C ASP A 42 5.72 -4.49 0.90
N ILE A 43 5.09 -4.22 -0.24
CA ILE A 43 4.23 -5.22 -0.89
C ILE A 43 5.04 -6.40 -1.42
N ASP A 44 6.25 -6.17 -1.92
CA ASP A 44 7.14 -7.25 -2.35
C ASP A 44 7.43 -8.20 -1.19
N LYS A 45 7.77 -7.68 -0.03
CA LYS A 45 8.04 -8.50 1.16
C LYS A 45 6.81 -9.27 1.62
N ILE A 46 5.65 -8.64 1.62
CA ILE A 46 4.37 -9.27 2.00
C ILE A 46 4.07 -10.44 1.06
N VAL A 47 4.18 -10.22 -0.24
CA VAL A 47 3.91 -11.25 -1.26
C VAL A 47 4.90 -12.41 -1.15
N GLU A 48 6.19 -12.12 -1.12
CA GLU A 48 7.23 -13.14 -1.10
C GLU A 48 7.18 -13.98 0.19
N THR A 49 6.92 -13.33 1.34
CA THR A 49 6.75 -14.04 2.60
C THR A 49 5.51 -14.94 2.57
N THR A 50 4.40 -14.45 2.03
CA THR A 50 3.18 -15.24 1.85
C THR A 50 3.41 -16.43 0.94
N GLN A 51 4.10 -16.24 -0.18
CA GLN A 51 4.42 -17.32 -1.12
C GLN A 51 5.34 -18.38 -0.50
N GLY A 52 6.09 -18.01 0.53
CA GLY A 52 6.94 -18.95 1.26
C GLY A 52 6.17 -20.08 1.95
N PHE A 53 4.88 -19.90 2.25
CA PHE A 53 4.08 -20.93 2.91
C PHE A 53 2.75 -21.26 2.21
N SER A 54 2.25 -20.40 1.33
CA SER A 54 0.93 -20.59 0.72
C SER A 54 0.95 -20.89 -0.78
N GLY A 55 2.12 -20.81 -1.43
CA GLY A 55 2.25 -20.92 -2.88
C GLY A 55 2.06 -19.59 -3.58
N LEU A 56 2.08 -19.62 -4.91
CA LEU A 56 2.06 -18.41 -5.73
C LEU A 56 0.75 -17.64 -5.60
N VAL A 57 0.83 -16.33 -5.54
CA VAL A 57 -0.34 -15.43 -5.53
C VAL A 57 -0.60 -14.90 -6.94
N ALA A 58 -1.86 -14.57 -7.21
CA ALA A 58 -2.29 -13.98 -8.48
C ALA A 58 -2.85 -12.59 -8.19
N PRO A 59 -2.06 -11.53 -8.39
CA PRO A 59 -2.51 -10.17 -8.08
C PRO A 59 -3.75 -9.77 -8.89
N ASP A 60 -4.69 -9.09 -8.24
CA ASP A 60 -5.80 -8.47 -8.95
C ASP A 60 -5.29 -7.26 -9.74
N ILE A 61 -5.83 -7.11 -10.95
CA ILE A 61 -5.59 -5.92 -11.76
C ILE A 61 -6.79 -5.01 -11.57
N LEU A 62 -6.61 -3.93 -10.81
CA LEU A 62 -7.68 -2.98 -10.55
C LEU A 62 -7.57 -1.79 -11.50
N PRO A 63 -8.71 -1.18 -11.88
CA PRO A 63 -8.67 0.02 -12.72
C PRO A 63 -7.97 1.15 -11.99
N GLY A 64 -7.26 1.99 -12.75
CA GLY A 64 -6.67 3.21 -12.22
C GLY A 64 -7.74 4.11 -11.63
N ALA A 65 -7.34 4.92 -10.67
CA ALA A 65 -8.24 5.83 -10.00
C ALA A 65 -7.67 7.26 -10.04
N ASP A 66 -8.54 8.21 -9.78
CA ASP A 66 -8.17 9.59 -9.53
C ASP A 66 -8.72 9.98 -8.16
N ALA A 67 -7.97 10.78 -7.41
CA ALA A 67 -8.37 11.16 -6.07
C ALA A 67 -8.24 12.68 -5.92
N GLU A 68 -9.35 13.35 -5.61
CA GLU A 68 -9.35 14.79 -5.32
C GLU A 68 -8.55 15.10 -4.06
N ASN A 69 -8.60 14.19 -3.08
CA ASN A 69 -7.92 14.34 -1.80
C ASN A 69 -7.11 13.07 -1.49
N LEU A 70 -5.82 13.13 -1.72
CA LEU A 70 -4.93 11.99 -1.50
C LEU A 70 -4.84 11.61 -0.02
N VAL A 71 -4.91 12.59 0.90
CA VAL A 71 -4.91 12.31 2.35
C VAL A 71 -6.10 11.43 2.73
N ASP A 72 -7.30 11.78 2.26
CA ASP A 72 -8.49 10.96 2.50
C ASP A 72 -8.38 9.58 1.86
N TRP A 73 -7.81 9.50 0.66
CA TRP A 73 -7.54 8.24 0.00
C TRP A 73 -6.64 7.34 0.85
N LEU A 74 -5.50 7.88 1.32
CA LEU A 74 -4.53 7.11 2.13
C LEU A 74 -5.15 6.64 3.45
N LYS A 75 -5.92 7.48 4.12
CA LYS A 75 -6.62 7.10 5.35
C LYS A 75 -7.62 5.98 5.10
N SER A 76 -8.40 6.10 4.04
CA SER A 76 -9.41 5.10 3.67
C SER A 76 -8.76 3.76 3.34
N GLU A 77 -7.66 3.77 2.60
CA GLU A 77 -6.94 2.56 2.25
C GLU A 77 -6.25 1.94 3.48
N ALA A 78 -5.69 2.76 4.36
CA ALA A 78 -5.13 2.26 5.63
C ALA A 78 -6.21 1.56 6.47
N ASP A 79 -7.40 2.15 6.57
CA ASP A 79 -8.53 1.55 7.28
C ASP A 79 -8.94 0.20 6.67
N TRP A 80 -8.99 0.13 5.34
CA TRP A 80 -9.32 -1.11 4.64
C TRP A 80 -8.28 -2.21 4.93
N ILE A 81 -7.00 -1.86 4.89
CA ILE A 81 -5.91 -2.81 5.15
C ILE A 81 -6.01 -3.33 6.59
N GLU A 82 -6.19 -2.45 7.57
CA GLU A 82 -6.33 -2.85 8.97
C GLU A 82 -7.55 -3.73 9.20
N ALA A 83 -8.68 -3.40 8.58
CA ALA A 83 -9.91 -4.18 8.70
C ALA A 83 -9.77 -5.59 8.13
N ASN A 84 -8.90 -5.79 7.14
CA ASN A 84 -8.70 -7.07 6.46
C ASN A 84 -7.38 -7.77 6.84
N ARG A 85 -6.64 -7.22 7.78
CA ARG A 85 -5.32 -7.70 8.19
C ARG A 85 -5.32 -9.19 8.53
N ASP A 86 -6.25 -9.63 9.34
CA ASP A 86 -6.29 -11.02 9.82
C ASP A 86 -6.58 -12.00 8.69
N VAL A 87 -7.43 -11.62 7.75
CA VAL A 87 -7.73 -12.45 6.57
C VAL A 87 -6.53 -12.49 5.63
N ILE A 88 -5.88 -11.35 5.40
CA ILE A 88 -4.73 -11.26 4.49
C ILE A 88 -3.56 -12.08 5.01
N CYS A 89 -3.24 -11.98 6.30
CA CYS A 89 -2.04 -12.65 6.85
C CYS A 89 -2.20 -14.15 7.04
N MET A 90 -3.41 -14.68 6.98
CA MET A 90 -3.69 -16.12 7.11
C MET A 90 -3.03 -16.75 8.34
N GLY A 91 -3.04 -16.06 9.47
CA GLY A 91 -2.46 -16.53 10.72
C GLY A 91 -0.94 -16.39 10.84
N SER A 92 -0.27 -15.86 9.83
CA SER A 92 1.19 -15.62 9.86
C SER A 92 1.49 -14.32 10.61
N ASN A 93 2.17 -14.42 11.75
CA ASN A 93 2.65 -13.23 12.46
C ASN A 93 3.66 -12.44 11.65
N ALA A 94 4.51 -13.11 10.87
CA ALA A 94 5.48 -12.45 10.02
C ALA A 94 4.79 -11.56 8.98
N VAL A 95 3.77 -12.08 8.29
CA VAL A 95 3.00 -11.32 7.32
C VAL A 95 2.21 -10.20 8.01
N ALA A 96 1.59 -10.48 9.16
CA ALA A 96 0.87 -9.47 9.93
C ALA A 96 1.75 -8.28 10.30
N ASN A 97 2.99 -8.53 10.74
CA ASN A 97 3.94 -7.48 11.07
C ASN A 97 4.35 -6.65 9.85
N LEU A 98 4.52 -7.30 8.69
CA LEU A 98 4.82 -6.59 7.45
C LEU A 98 3.64 -5.72 6.99
N ILE A 99 2.42 -6.19 7.15
CA ILE A 99 1.20 -5.40 6.88
C ILE A 99 1.15 -4.17 7.79
N ASP A 100 1.49 -4.32 9.06
CA ASP A 100 1.55 -3.19 10.00
C ASP A 100 2.56 -2.14 9.54
N GLY A 101 3.70 -2.57 9.01
CA GLY A 101 4.70 -1.66 8.42
C GLY A 101 4.18 -0.91 7.21
N LEU A 102 3.43 -1.58 6.34
CA LEU A 102 2.78 -0.95 5.19
C LEU A 102 1.79 0.13 5.64
N VAL A 103 0.90 -0.19 6.58
CA VAL A 103 -0.05 0.78 7.14
C VAL A 103 0.69 1.96 7.77
N GLY A 104 1.79 1.69 8.46
CA GLY A 104 2.64 2.73 9.05
C GLY A 104 3.12 3.74 8.01
N HIS A 105 3.55 3.28 6.83
CA HIS A 105 3.97 4.17 5.74
C HIS A 105 2.80 5.02 5.21
N TYR A 106 1.60 4.46 5.11
CA TYR A 106 0.41 5.22 4.73
C TYR A 106 0.15 6.35 5.72
N LEU A 107 0.13 6.03 7.01
CA LEU A 107 -0.24 6.99 8.06
C LEU A 107 0.84 8.07 8.28
N THR A 108 2.12 7.72 8.22
CA THR A 108 3.19 8.70 8.36
C THR A 108 3.23 9.67 7.18
N THR A 109 2.84 9.21 5.99
CA THR A 109 2.77 10.07 4.81
C THR A 109 1.61 11.07 4.92
N VAL A 110 0.50 10.68 5.55
CA VAL A 110 -0.61 11.59 5.85
C VAL A 110 -0.17 12.73 6.77
N TYR A 111 0.70 12.44 7.72
CA TYR A 111 1.21 13.44 8.67
C TYR A 111 2.12 14.45 7.96
#